data_969c71fb3f9435a38a08ab3d44327920
#
_entry.id   969c71fb3f9435a38a08ab3d44327920
#
_cell.length_a   1.000
_cell.length_b   1.000
_cell.length_c   1.000
_cell.angle_alpha   90.00
_cell.angle_beta   90.00
_cell.angle_gamma   90.00
#
_symmetry.space_group_name_H-M   'P 1'
#
loop_
_entity.id
_entity.type
_entity.pdbx_description
1 polymer ?
#
loop_
_entity_poly.entity_id
_entity_poly.type
_entity_poly.pdbx_seq_one_letter_code
_entity_poly.pdbx_strand_id
1 'polypeptide(L)'
;PILVSVIKDRNCSFIREISWITCVPDLNFLPHYLFGFDVHGWAMHDPLATPRMVTPVYPPDTILNDVGTHNSRILARCKSSGDPSLDAASWAKSSDEFKSGSLKGPYYSFAELPFPAEMFRLLLRFPIWEQHGGSEAPTCRNIDNGLIGEQNNFCGSLFTNRPADLDLFIGMLRYVLSLFPSATLMGFTSDFKSAYRQCTARPAHAAGWILVIWSAEHKKQVFGIPGAQLFGCSLAPINFCRIPDWCAFVCSRLLLLAL
;
A
#
# COMPACT_ATOMS: atom_id res chain seq x y z
N PRO A 1 -2.12 -19.11 3.13
CA PRO A 1 -1.16 -18.08 2.69
C PRO A 1 -1.78 -16.70 2.81
N ILE A 2 -1.01 -15.70 3.23
CA ILE A 2 -1.48 -14.30 3.46
C ILE A 2 -2.11 -13.71 2.18
N LEU A 3 -1.54 -13.99 1.01
CA LEU A 3 -2.08 -13.54 -0.28
C LEU A 3 -3.56 -13.92 -0.45
N VAL A 4 -3.92 -15.15 -0.09
CA VAL A 4 -5.30 -15.64 -0.21
C VAL A 4 -6.25 -14.85 0.68
N SER A 5 -5.83 -14.42 1.87
CA SER A 5 -6.69 -13.65 2.77
C SER A 5 -7.04 -12.26 2.24
N VAL A 6 -6.12 -11.63 1.48
CA VAL A 6 -6.32 -10.28 0.90
C VAL A 6 -7.24 -10.33 -0.34
N ILE A 7 -7.15 -11.39 -1.15
CA ILE A 7 -7.86 -11.48 -2.44
C ILE A 7 -9.02 -12.46 -2.46
N LYS A 8 -9.31 -13.17 -1.34
CA LYS A 8 -10.29 -14.27 -1.27
C LYS A 8 -11.69 -13.90 -1.77
N ASP A 9 -12.08 -12.63 -1.56
CA ASP A 9 -13.40 -12.12 -1.93
C ASP A 9 -13.41 -11.44 -3.32
N ARG A 10 -12.31 -11.60 -4.11
CA ARG A 10 -12.17 -10.99 -5.43
C ARG A 10 -12.44 -12.01 -6.52
N ASN A 11 -13.25 -11.62 -7.49
CA ASN A 11 -13.49 -12.45 -8.68
C ASN A 11 -12.36 -12.28 -9.70
N CYS A 12 -11.23 -12.96 -9.46
CA CYS A 12 -10.05 -12.87 -10.31
C CYS A 12 -10.31 -13.41 -11.74
N SER A 13 -11.23 -14.37 -11.88
CA SER A 13 -11.64 -14.86 -13.21
C SER A 13 -12.35 -13.75 -14.01
N PHE A 14 -13.26 -13.02 -13.37
CA PHE A 14 -13.91 -11.88 -13.99
C PHE A 14 -12.89 -10.79 -14.38
N ILE A 15 -11.95 -10.45 -13.48
CA ILE A 15 -10.90 -9.47 -13.77
C ILE A 15 -10.09 -9.91 -15.02
N ARG A 16 -9.75 -11.18 -15.12
CA ARG A 16 -9.02 -11.72 -16.27
C ARG A 16 -9.83 -11.60 -17.57
N GLU A 17 -11.06 -12.08 -17.56
CA GLU A 17 -11.92 -12.09 -18.76
C GLU A 17 -12.20 -10.66 -19.26
N ILE A 18 -12.57 -9.75 -18.33
CA ILE A 18 -12.86 -8.38 -18.72
C ILE A 18 -11.61 -7.64 -19.20
N SER A 19 -10.45 -7.90 -18.60
CA SER A 19 -9.17 -7.33 -19.09
C SER A 19 -8.84 -7.81 -20.49
N TRP A 20 -9.12 -9.06 -20.81
CA TRP A 20 -8.93 -9.63 -22.13
C TRP A 20 -9.87 -8.99 -23.16
N ILE A 21 -11.19 -8.96 -22.87
CA ILE A 21 -12.21 -8.40 -23.77
C ILE A 21 -11.95 -6.92 -24.06
N THR A 22 -11.52 -6.16 -23.06
CA THR A 22 -11.27 -4.71 -23.20
C THR A 22 -9.86 -4.37 -23.67
N CYS A 23 -9.00 -5.36 -23.86
CA CYS A 23 -7.60 -5.19 -24.29
C CYS A 23 -6.82 -4.25 -23.33
N VAL A 24 -6.90 -4.50 -22.02
CA VAL A 24 -6.15 -3.73 -21.01
C VAL A 24 -4.65 -3.78 -21.34
N PRO A 25 -3.95 -2.64 -21.47
CA PRO A 25 -2.54 -2.62 -21.86
C PRO A 25 -1.60 -3.08 -20.74
N ASP A 26 -2.01 -2.98 -19.46
CA ASP A 26 -1.22 -3.46 -18.33
C ASP A 26 -1.39 -4.98 -18.14
N LEU A 27 -0.66 -5.76 -18.96
CA LEU A 27 -0.71 -7.22 -18.92
C LEU A 27 -0.17 -7.82 -17.61
N ASN A 28 0.61 -7.05 -16.83
CA ASN A 28 1.18 -7.47 -15.56
C ASN A 28 0.28 -7.15 -14.37
N PHE A 29 -0.82 -6.41 -14.56
CA PHE A 29 -1.71 -6.04 -13.46
C PHE A 29 -2.25 -7.28 -12.72
N LEU A 30 -2.90 -8.19 -13.44
CA LEU A 30 -3.49 -9.38 -12.81
C LEU A 30 -2.45 -10.32 -12.17
N PRO A 31 -1.31 -10.65 -12.80
CA PRO A 31 -0.24 -11.38 -12.12
C PRO A 31 0.21 -10.73 -10.81
N HIS A 32 0.44 -9.42 -10.79
CA HIS A 32 0.84 -8.72 -9.56
C HIS A 32 -0.28 -8.68 -8.52
N TYR A 33 -1.52 -8.53 -8.97
CA TYR A 33 -2.69 -8.56 -8.09
C TYR A 33 -2.84 -9.93 -7.41
N LEU A 34 -2.56 -11.02 -8.12
CA LEU A 34 -2.65 -12.40 -7.63
C LEU A 34 -1.43 -12.84 -6.80
N PHE A 35 -0.22 -12.52 -7.25
CA PHE A 35 1.02 -13.03 -6.68
C PHE A 35 1.77 -12.00 -5.81
N GLY A 36 1.25 -10.80 -5.73
CA GLY A 36 1.77 -9.71 -4.93
C GLY A 36 2.58 -8.69 -5.73
N PHE A 37 2.40 -7.43 -5.35
CA PHE A 37 3.15 -6.30 -5.86
C PHE A 37 4.49 -6.18 -5.14
N ASP A 38 5.50 -5.65 -5.83
CA ASP A 38 6.78 -5.36 -5.22
C ASP A 38 6.64 -4.26 -4.17
N VAL A 39 7.27 -4.45 -3.01
CA VAL A 39 7.31 -3.46 -1.92
C VAL A 39 8.69 -2.80 -1.78
N HIS A 40 9.72 -3.33 -2.44
CA HIS A 40 11.01 -2.73 -2.69
C HIS A 40 11.54 -3.21 -4.04
N GLY A 41 12.64 -2.65 -4.49
CA GLY A 41 13.14 -2.89 -5.83
C GLY A 41 12.56 -1.88 -6.83
N TRP A 42 12.54 -2.23 -8.07
CA TRP A 42 11.97 -1.42 -9.12
C TRP A 42 10.47 -1.66 -9.25
N ALA A 43 9.68 -0.59 -9.21
CA ALA A 43 8.28 -0.70 -9.53
C ALA A 43 8.08 -1.24 -10.94
N MET A 44 7.16 -2.18 -11.10
CA MET A 44 6.84 -2.74 -12.40
C MET A 44 6.21 -1.67 -13.30
N HIS A 45 6.57 -1.72 -14.58
CA HIS A 45 6.10 -0.76 -15.58
C HIS A 45 4.58 -0.75 -15.66
N ASP A 46 4.02 0.45 -15.59
CA ASP A 46 2.63 0.75 -15.86
C ASP A 46 2.55 1.53 -17.19
N PRO A 47 2.00 0.96 -18.26
CA PRO A 47 1.94 1.62 -19.56
C PRO A 47 1.01 2.84 -19.61
N LEU A 48 0.16 3.01 -18.58
CA LEU A 48 -0.76 4.15 -18.46
C LEU A 48 -0.14 5.31 -17.65
N ALA A 49 0.95 5.06 -16.93
CA ALA A 49 1.58 6.07 -16.07
C ALA A 49 2.59 6.95 -16.82
N THR A 50 2.83 8.13 -16.30
CA THR A 50 3.79 9.08 -16.86
C THR A 50 5.23 8.60 -16.63
N PRO A 51 6.08 8.49 -17.67
CA PRO A 51 7.48 8.12 -17.51
C PRO A 51 8.23 9.14 -16.63
N ARG A 52 8.84 8.65 -15.57
CA ARG A 52 9.74 9.43 -14.69
C ARG A 52 10.60 8.46 -13.89
N MET A 53 11.90 8.49 -14.12
CA MET A 53 12.84 7.65 -13.39
C MET A 53 13.10 8.20 -11.99
N VAL A 54 12.95 7.32 -11.00
CA VAL A 54 13.38 7.52 -9.61
C VAL A 54 14.32 6.38 -9.27
N THR A 55 15.60 6.66 -9.13
CA THR A 55 16.62 5.65 -8.83
C THR A 55 16.63 5.34 -7.34
N PRO A 56 16.70 4.06 -6.92
CA PRO A 56 16.91 3.70 -5.53
C PRO A 56 18.22 4.31 -5.00
N VAL A 57 18.23 4.71 -3.73
CA VAL A 57 19.45 5.23 -3.06
C VAL A 57 20.47 4.11 -2.87
N TYR A 58 19.97 2.92 -2.52
CA TYR A 58 20.79 1.71 -2.35
C TYR A 58 20.34 0.62 -3.33
N PRO A 59 21.23 -0.26 -3.76
CA PRO A 59 20.85 -1.41 -4.59
C PRO A 59 19.76 -2.23 -3.89
N PRO A 60 18.63 -2.55 -4.56
CA PRO A 60 17.50 -3.23 -3.94
C PRO A 60 17.80 -4.61 -3.34
N ASP A 61 18.77 -5.33 -3.91
CA ASP A 61 19.25 -6.63 -3.46
C ASP A 61 20.03 -6.57 -2.14
N THR A 62 20.46 -5.38 -1.73
CA THR A 62 21.20 -5.15 -0.47
C THR A 62 20.29 -4.81 0.72
N ILE A 63 18.96 -4.89 0.59
CA ILE A 63 18.02 -4.52 1.66
C ILE A 63 18.24 -5.30 2.98
N LEU A 64 18.82 -6.47 2.91
CA LEU A 64 19.13 -7.31 4.07
C LEU A 64 20.60 -7.13 4.57
N ASN A 65 21.36 -6.19 4.01
CA ASN A 65 22.66 -5.88 4.55
C ASN A 65 22.52 -5.08 5.86
N ASP A 66 23.48 -5.25 6.77
CA ASP A 66 23.56 -4.53 8.06
C ASP A 66 22.29 -4.61 8.94
N VAL A 67 21.49 -5.66 8.77
CA VAL A 67 20.22 -5.81 9.50
C VAL A 67 20.39 -5.82 11.01
N GLY A 68 21.51 -6.32 11.54
CA GLY A 68 21.78 -6.35 12.99
C GLY A 68 21.82 -4.96 13.61
N THR A 69 22.62 -4.06 13.04
CA THR A 69 22.73 -2.66 13.47
C THR A 69 21.41 -1.92 13.23
N HIS A 70 20.81 -2.12 12.05
CA HIS A 70 19.53 -1.51 11.69
C HIS A 70 18.43 -1.92 12.67
N ASN A 71 18.24 -3.22 12.89
CA ASN A 71 17.18 -3.76 13.74
C ASN A 71 17.35 -3.30 15.19
N SER A 72 18.57 -3.26 15.72
CA SER A 72 18.86 -2.72 17.05
C SER A 72 18.42 -1.26 17.19
N ARG A 73 18.69 -0.42 16.16
CA ARG A 73 18.27 0.98 16.12
C ARG A 73 16.74 1.13 16.08
N ILE A 74 16.05 0.29 15.30
CA ILE A 74 14.58 0.32 15.19
C ILE A 74 13.93 -0.16 16.50
N LEU A 75 14.43 -1.23 17.10
CA LEU A 75 13.95 -1.72 18.39
C LEU A 75 14.06 -0.67 19.49
N ALA A 76 15.18 0.05 19.57
CA ALA A 76 15.38 1.12 20.56
C ALA A 76 14.35 2.26 20.41
N ARG A 77 13.79 2.45 19.21
CA ARG A 77 12.75 3.47 18.93
C ARG A 77 11.33 2.97 19.17
N CYS A 78 11.11 1.66 19.12
CA CYS A 78 9.78 1.07 19.33
C CYS A 78 9.48 0.98 20.83
N LYS A 79 8.70 1.93 21.32
CA LYS A 79 8.29 2.06 22.72
C LYS A 79 6.92 2.70 22.83
N SER A 80 6.35 2.77 24.02
CA SER A 80 5.13 3.53 24.31
C SER A 80 5.25 4.98 23.79
N SER A 81 4.16 5.49 23.25
CA SER A 81 4.04 6.90 22.82
C SER A 81 4.06 7.88 24.01
N GLY A 82 3.83 7.39 25.23
CA GLY A 82 3.62 8.19 26.44
C GLY A 82 2.15 8.54 26.68
N ASP A 83 1.27 8.30 25.70
CA ASP A 83 -0.18 8.42 25.82
C ASP A 83 -0.83 7.02 25.84
N PRO A 84 -1.31 6.55 26.99
CA PRO A 84 -1.91 5.22 27.12
C PRO A 84 -3.13 5.01 26.22
N SER A 85 -3.90 6.07 25.96
CA SER A 85 -5.10 5.99 25.10
C SER A 85 -4.72 5.82 23.64
N LEU A 86 -3.69 6.49 23.18
CA LEU A 86 -3.13 6.37 21.83
C LEU A 86 -2.50 4.98 21.63
N ASP A 87 -1.73 4.51 22.61
CA ASP A 87 -1.12 3.16 22.55
C ASP A 87 -2.20 2.07 22.49
N ALA A 88 -3.26 2.19 23.29
CA ALA A 88 -4.38 1.25 23.29
C ALA A 88 -5.12 1.25 21.93
N ALA A 89 -5.41 2.43 21.40
CA ALA A 89 -6.07 2.57 20.10
C ALA A 89 -5.21 2.00 18.96
N SER A 90 -3.90 2.23 18.99
CA SER A 90 -2.94 1.68 18.03
C SER A 90 -2.88 0.16 18.09
N TRP A 91 -2.81 -0.38 19.30
CA TRP A 91 -2.79 -1.83 19.50
C TRP A 91 -4.09 -2.49 19.04
N ALA A 92 -5.24 -1.90 19.34
CA ALA A 92 -6.54 -2.40 18.89
C ALA A 92 -6.58 -2.50 17.34
N LYS A 93 -6.18 -1.44 16.63
CA LYS A 93 -6.10 -1.45 15.16
C LYS A 93 -5.14 -2.52 14.63
N SER A 94 -3.97 -2.67 15.26
CA SER A 94 -3.00 -3.70 14.86
C SER A 94 -3.53 -5.11 15.12
N SER A 95 -4.25 -5.31 16.24
CA SER A 95 -4.90 -6.58 16.56
C SER A 95 -5.98 -6.95 15.53
N ASP A 96 -6.72 -5.96 15.05
CA ASP A 96 -7.71 -6.19 13.99
C ASP A 96 -7.05 -6.53 12.65
N GLU A 97 -5.89 -5.96 12.34
CA GLU A 97 -5.10 -6.37 11.17
C GLU A 97 -4.58 -7.80 11.29
N PHE A 98 -4.18 -8.26 12.49
CA PHE A 98 -3.82 -9.67 12.74
C PHE A 98 -5.03 -10.59 12.57
N LYS A 99 -6.19 -10.24 13.15
CA LYS A 99 -7.42 -11.02 13.03
C LYS A 99 -7.93 -11.13 11.60
N SER A 100 -7.84 -10.04 10.84
CA SER A 100 -8.26 -10.01 9.42
C SER A 100 -7.28 -10.73 8.49
N GLY A 101 -6.06 -11.03 8.95
CA GLY A 101 -5.00 -11.63 8.15
C GLY A 101 -4.26 -10.64 7.24
N SER A 102 -4.49 -9.33 7.38
CA SER A 102 -3.68 -8.30 6.69
C SER A 102 -2.26 -8.25 7.22
N LEU A 103 -2.08 -8.59 8.50
CA LEU A 103 -0.79 -8.88 9.13
C LEU A 103 -0.76 -10.34 9.59
N LYS A 104 0.34 -11.04 9.34
CA LYS A 104 0.60 -12.34 9.93
C LYS A 104 1.33 -12.16 11.26
N GLY A 105 0.92 -12.88 12.28
CA GLY A 105 1.37 -12.77 13.66
C GLY A 105 0.18 -12.65 14.61
N PRO A 106 0.29 -12.01 15.79
CA PRO A 106 1.51 -11.38 16.32
C PRO A 106 2.60 -12.40 16.69
N TYR A 107 3.86 -12.04 16.46
CA TYR A 107 5.02 -12.79 16.93
C TYR A 107 5.63 -12.05 18.11
N TYR A 108 5.97 -12.77 19.18
CA TYR A 108 6.39 -12.16 20.44
C TYR A 108 7.91 -12.20 20.67
N SER A 109 8.63 -12.86 19.76
CA SER A 109 10.09 -12.95 19.75
C SER A 109 10.62 -13.14 18.34
N PHE A 110 11.91 -12.91 18.10
CA PHE A 110 12.56 -13.20 16.84
C PHE A 110 12.54 -14.69 16.48
N ALA A 111 12.59 -15.56 17.50
CA ALA A 111 12.57 -17.01 17.30
C ALA A 111 11.25 -17.52 16.70
N GLU A 112 10.17 -16.79 16.84
CA GLU A 112 8.86 -17.13 16.28
C GLU A 112 8.72 -16.67 14.81
N LEU A 113 9.56 -15.75 14.36
CA LEU A 113 9.53 -15.29 12.96
C LEU A 113 10.00 -16.41 12.02
N PRO A 114 9.40 -16.53 10.82
CA PRO A 114 9.79 -17.56 9.85
C PRO A 114 11.08 -17.22 9.08
N PHE A 115 11.91 -16.34 9.62
CA PHE A 115 13.18 -15.89 9.04
C PHE A 115 14.29 -15.99 10.08
N PRO A 116 15.51 -16.36 9.71
CA PRO A 116 16.68 -16.22 10.59
C PRO A 116 16.87 -14.77 11.04
N ALA A 117 17.43 -14.57 12.22
CA ALA A 117 17.58 -13.24 12.83
C ALA A 117 18.38 -12.25 11.96
N GLU A 118 19.32 -12.76 11.18
CA GLU A 118 20.19 -12.00 10.28
C GLU A 118 19.55 -11.78 8.88
N MET A 119 18.37 -12.31 8.64
CA MET A 119 17.73 -12.32 7.31
C MET A 119 16.39 -11.58 7.27
N PHE A 120 16.19 -10.63 8.16
CA PHE A 120 15.02 -9.74 8.08
C PHE A 120 15.33 -8.33 8.55
N ARG A 121 14.62 -7.35 7.98
CA ARG A 121 14.75 -5.93 8.30
C ARG A 121 13.48 -5.41 8.95
N LEU A 122 13.63 -4.74 10.10
CA LEU A 122 12.52 -4.18 10.86
C LEU A 122 12.07 -2.84 10.31
N LEU A 123 10.77 -2.61 10.37
CA LEU A 123 10.09 -1.36 10.07
C LEU A 123 9.33 -0.90 11.31
N LEU A 124 9.55 0.35 11.73
CA LEU A 124 8.87 0.92 12.89
C LEU A 124 7.42 1.27 12.54
N ARG A 125 6.48 0.77 13.35
CA ARG A 125 5.11 1.28 13.43
C ARG A 125 4.96 2.12 14.68
N PHE A 126 4.41 3.33 14.54
CA PHE A 126 4.05 4.20 15.67
C PHE A 126 2.70 4.89 15.41
N PRO A 127 1.95 5.22 16.46
CA PRO A 127 0.67 5.90 16.34
C PRO A 127 0.80 7.42 16.38
N ILE A 128 -0.18 8.07 15.73
CA ILE A 128 -0.46 9.50 15.90
C ILE A 128 -1.96 9.72 16.05
N TRP A 129 -2.35 10.80 16.73
CA TRP A 129 -3.72 11.32 16.62
C TRP A 129 -3.85 12.12 15.34
N GLU A 130 -4.82 11.77 14.49
CA GLU A 130 -5.19 12.53 13.30
C GLU A 130 -6.44 13.35 13.59
N GLN A 131 -6.34 14.66 13.42
CA GLN A 131 -7.47 15.58 13.54
C GLN A 131 -8.22 15.60 12.21
N HIS A 132 -9.53 15.41 12.28
CA HIS A 132 -10.42 15.61 11.14
C HIS A 132 -11.03 17.02 11.23
N GLY A 133 -11.32 17.62 10.09
CA GLY A 133 -11.97 18.94 10.07
C GLY A 133 -13.36 18.90 10.75
N GLY A 134 -13.67 19.92 11.55
CA GLY A 134 -14.93 20.01 12.29
C GLY A 134 -14.82 19.56 13.74
N SER A 135 -15.95 19.14 14.34
CA SER A 135 -16.09 18.74 15.75
C SER A 135 -15.89 17.23 15.99
N GLU A 136 -15.37 16.52 15.03
CA GLU A 136 -15.14 15.08 15.17
C GLU A 136 -13.97 14.79 16.12
N ALA A 137 -14.11 13.74 16.92
CA ALA A 137 -13.05 13.28 17.79
C ALA A 137 -11.83 12.82 16.97
N PRO A 138 -10.59 13.08 17.43
CA PRO A 138 -9.40 12.63 16.73
C PRO A 138 -9.38 11.11 16.61
N THR A 139 -8.89 10.60 15.48
CA THR A 139 -8.73 9.17 15.27
C THR A 139 -7.26 8.77 15.35
N CYS A 140 -6.99 7.60 15.94
CA CYS A 140 -5.63 7.06 15.93
C CYS A 140 -5.27 6.62 14.51
N ARG A 141 -4.08 7.00 14.04
CA ARG A 141 -3.49 6.51 12.79
C ARG A 141 -2.17 5.82 13.06
N ASN A 142 -2.05 4.56 12.62
CA ASN A 142 -0.79 3.85 12.64
C ASN A 142 0.07 4.25 11.45
N ILE A 143 1.29 4.68 11.71
CA ILE A 143 2.28 5.07 10.70
C ILE A 143 3.33 3.96 10.58
N ASP A 144 3.42 3.36 9.42
CA ASP A 144 4.46 2.42 9.04
C ASP A 144 5.60 3.23 8.40
N ASN A 145 6.69 3.48 9.13
CA ASN A 145 7.66 4.51 8.73
C ASN A 145 8.80 3.97 7.87
N GLY A 146 8.58 3.84 6.58
CA GLY A 146 9.60 3.42 5.60
C GLY A 146 10.76 4.41 5.41
N LEU A 147 10.63 5.65 5.89
CA LEU A 147 11.72 6.63 5.87
C LEU A 147 12.70 6.38 7.03
N ILE A 148 12.20 6.28 8.27
CA ILE A 148 13.03 5.95 9.45
C ILE A 148 13.61 4.54 9.32
N GLY A 149 12.84 3.61 8.78
CA GLY A 149 13.28 2.25 8.49
C GLY A 149 14.21 2.16 7.28
N GLU A 150 14.36 3.22 6.50
CA GLU A 150 15.18 3.29 5.28
C GLU A 150 14.76 2.34 4.16
N GLN A 151 13.66 1.57 4.31
CA GLN A 151 13.18 0.66 3.28
C GLN A 151 12.90 1.38 1.96
N ASN A 152 12.44 2.63 2.02
CA ASN A 152 12.15 3.43 0.83
C ASN A 152 13.42 3.76 0.02
N ASN A 153 14.61 3.70 0.63
CA ASN A 153 15.89 3.89 -0.07
C ASN A 153 16.22 2.75 -1.05
N PHE A 154 15.56 1.60 -0.91
CA PHE A 154 15.68 0.44 -1.80
C PHE A 154 14.57 0.39 -2.86
N CYS A 155 13.79 1.46 -3.01
CA CYS A 155 12.67 1.55 -3.94
C CYS A 155 13.02 2.45 -5.11
N GLY A 156 12.76 1.97 -6.32
CA GLY A 156 12.90 2.72 -7.56
C GLY A 156 11.67 2.62 -8.44
N SER A 157 11.54 3.55 -9.39
CA SER A 157 10.45 3.56 -10.37
C SER A 157 10.91 4.13 -11.69
N LEU A 158 10.38 3.62 -12.79
CA LEU A 158 10.56 4.18 -14.13
C LEU A 158 9.42 5.12 -14.51
N PHE A 159 8.45 5.31 -13.67
CA PHE A 159 7.27 6.12 -13.91
C PHE A 159 6.77 6.77 -12.62
N THR A 160 5.88 7.71 -12.74
CA THR A 160 5.21 8.36 -11.61
C THR A 160 3.72 8.46 -11.86
N ASN A 161 2.94 8.32 -10.81
CA ASN A 161 1.54 8.67 -10.85
C ASN A 161 1.42 10.18 -10.83
N ARG A 162 0.72 10.73 -11.80
CA ARG A 162 0.24 12.11 -11.77
C ARG A 162 -1.26 12.05 -11.54
N PRO A 163 -1.75 12.42 -10.35
CA PRO A 163 -3.18 12.68 -10.20
C PRO A 163 -3.57 13.74 -11.22
N ALA A 164 -4.71 13.55 -11.89
CA ALA A 164 -5.25 14.57 -12.76
C ALA A 164 -5.39 15.87 -11.95
N ASP A 165 -4.83 16.96 -12.44
CA ASP A 165 -4.98 18.23 -11.78
C ASP A 165 -6.39 18.81 -12.02
N LEU A 166 -6.77 19.75 -11.17
CA LEU A 166 -8.09 20.38 -11.25
C LEU A 166 -8.28 21.14 -12.56
N ASP A 167 -7.21 21.72 -13.09
CA ASP A 167 -7.27 22.50 -14.35
C ASP A 167 -7.56 21.61 -15.53
N LEU A 168 -6.98 20.42 -15.60
CA LEU A 168 -7.30 19.42 -16.62
C LEU A 168 -8.76 19.00 -16.52
N PHE A 169 -9.25 18.72 -15.31
CA PHE A 169 -10.64 18.33 -15.09
C PHE A 169 -11.62 19.46 -15.51
N ILE A 170 -11.36 20.72 -15.10
CA ILE A 170 -12.16 21.88 -15.50
C ILE A 170 -12.10 22.09 -17.01
N GLY A 171 -10.93 21.93 -17.63
CA GLY A 171 -10.75 22.00 -19.08
C GLY A 171 -11.60 20.98 -19.82
N MET A 172 -11.63 19.73 -19.36
CA MET A 172 -12.47 18.67 -19.92
C MET A 172 -13.96 19.00 -19.77
N LEU A 173 -14.42 19.48 -18.61
CA LEU A 173 -15.81 19.89 -18.39
C LEU A 173 -16.22 21.03 -19.35
N ARG A 174 -15.37 22.04 -19.49
CA ARG A 174 -15.61 23.16 -20.42
C ARG A 174 -15.69 22.69 -21.87
N TYR A 175 -14.80 21.79 -22.26
CA TYR A 175 -14.82 21.21 -23.60
C TYR A 175 -16.12 20.46 -23.89
N VAL A 176 -16.55 19.57 -22.97
CA VAL A 176 -17.82 18.84 -23.11
C VAL A 176 -19.01 19.79 -23.21
N LEU A 177 -19.10 20.82 -22.35
CA LEU A 177 -20.17 21.82 -22.39
C LEU A 177 -20.13 22.69 -23.66
N SER A 178 -18.96 22.91 -24.26
CA SER A 178 -18.86 23.61 -25.55
C SER A 178 -19.45 22.81 -26.71
N LEU A 179 -19.32 21.46 -26.64
CA LEU A 179 -19.91 20.55 -27.64
C LEU A 179 -21.41 20.32 -27.40
N PHE A 180 -21.82 20.32 -26.14
CA PHE A 180 -23.18 20.01 -25.70
C PHE A 180 -23.68 21.08 -24.71
N PRO A 181 -24.03 22.31 -25.17
CA PRO A 181 -24.33 23.44 -24.26
C PRO A 181 -25.54 23.24 -23.35
N SER A 182 -26.47 22.34 -23.72
CA SER A 182 -27.66 22.01 -22.94
C SER A 182 -27.48 20.76 -22.08
N ALA A 183 -26.30 20.13 -22.05
CA ALA A 183 -26.08 18.91 -21.29
C ALA A 183 -26.05 19.21 -19.77
N THR A 184 -26.73 18.38 -19.01
CA THR A 184 -26.58 18.33 -17.55
C THR A 184 -25.45 17.37 -17.22
N LEU A 185 -24.38 17.87 -16.61
CA LEU A 185 -23.28 17.06 -16.16
C LEU A 185 -23.52 16.55 -14.76
N MET A 186 -23.38 15.27 -14.55
CA MET A 186 -23.41 14.63 -13.23
C MET A 186 -22.02 14.09 -12.91
N GLY A 187 -21.52 14.40 -11.72
CA GLY A 187 -20.27 13.87 -11.21
C GLY A 187 -20.50 12.97 -9.99
N PHE A 188 -19.64 12.00 -9.81
CA PHE A 188 -19.59 11.21 -8.59
C PHE A 188 -18.12 11.07 -8.15
N THR A 189 -17.93 10.85 -6.85
CA THR A 189 -16.63 10.49 -6.29
C THR A 189 -16.71 9.07 -5.76
N SER A 190 -15.63 8.33 -5.93
CA SER A 190 -15.48 6.99 -5.34
C SER A 190 -14.22 6.97 -4.50
N ASP A 191 -14.37 6.52 -3.25
CA ASP A 191 -13.24 6.31 -2.35
C ASP A 191 -13.00 4.82 -2.14
N PHE A 192 -11.72 4.46 -2.11
CA PHE A 192 -11.31 3.07 -1.90
C PHE A 192 -10.98 2.84 -0.42
N LYS A 193 -11.87 2.13 0.27
CA LYS A 193 -11.60 1.73 1.65
C LYS A 193 -10.28 1.00 1.76
N SER A 194 -9.40 1.48 2.64
CA SER A 194 -8.10 0.86 2.93
C SER A 194 -7.22 0.67 1.68
N ALA A 195 -7.15 1.68 0.82
CA ALA A 195 -6.55 1.69 -0.52
C ALA A 195 -5.33 0.74 -0.68
N TYR A 196 -4.22 1.03 0.00
CA TYR A 196 -2.99 0.24 -0.14
C TYR A 196 -3.11 -1.19 0.41
N ARG A 197 -4.00 -1.42 1.37
CA ARG A 197 -4.28 -2.75 1.91
C ARG A 197 -4.98 -3.66 0.90
N GLN A 198 -5.48 -3.12 -0.20
CA GLN A 198 -6.03 -3.90 -1.31
C GLN A 198 -4.94 -4.49 -2.22
N CYS A 199 -3.73 -3.96 -2.15
CA CYS A 199 -2.57 -4.45 -2.89
C CYS A 199 -1.82 -5.47 -2.04
N THR A 200 -1.80 -6.72 -2.48
CA THR A 200 -1.01 -7.77 -1.84
C THR A 200 0.48 -7.45 -1.93
N ALA A 201 1.23 -7.70 -0.87
CA ALA A 201 2.69 -7.62 -0.90
C ALA A 201 3.28 -8.93 -1.40
N ARG A 202 4.31 -8.87 -2.26
CA ARG A 202 5.01 -10.06 -2.75
C ARG A 202 5.67 -10.82 -1.59
N PRO A 203 5.37 -12.11 -1.39
CA PRO A 203 5.91 -12.88 -0.25
C PRO A 203 7.43 -12.91 -0.18
N ALA A 204 8.11 -12.91 -1.34
CA ALA A 204 9.58 -12.89 -1.40
C ALA A 204 10.20 -11.62 -0.80
N HIS A 205 9.43 -10.52 -0.71
CA HIS A 205 9.86 -9.25 -0.14
C HIS A 205 9.55 -9.12 1.36
N ALA A 206 8.84 -10.10 1.95
CA ALA A 206 8.34 -10.02 3.33
C ALA A 206 9.45 -9.81 4.36
N ALA A 207 10.61 -10.44 4.17
CA ALA A 207 11.75 -10.32 5.07
C ALA A 207 12.29 -8.88 5.19
N GLY A 208 12.17 -8.06 4.15
CA GLY A 208 12.60 -6.65 4.16
C GLY A 208 11.66 -5.69 4.88
N TRP A 209 10.47 -6.15 5.33
CA TRP A 209 9.37 -5.27 5.79
C TRP A 209 8.67 -5.79 7.05
N ILE A 210 9.42 -6.37 8.00
CA ILE A 210 8.85 -6.86 9.26
C ILE A 210 8.50 -5.68 10.16
N LEU A 211 7.23 -5.53 10.48
CA LEU A 211 6.77 -4.49 11.41
C LEU A 211 7.19 -4.81 12.84
N VAL A 212 7.70 -3.82 13.56
CA VAL A 212 7.79 -3.83 15.00
C VAL A 212 6.78 -2.83 15.58
N ILE A 213 5.97 -3.30 16.51
CA ILE A 213 4.78 -2.63 17.03
C ILE A 213 4.86 -2.65 18.57
N TRP A 214 4.58 -1.53 19.21
CA TRP A 214 4.40 -1.51 20.66
C TRP A 214 3.02 -2.09 21.03
N SER A 215 3.01 -3.18 21.81
CA SER A 215 1.78 -3.74 22.35
C SER A 215 1.43 -3.08 23.70
N ALA A 216 0.34 -2.31 23.71
CA ALA A 216 -0.17 -1.72 24.95
C ALA A 216 -0.65 -2.78 25.96
N GLU A 217 -1.15 -3.91 25.46
CA GLU A 217 -1.62 -5.04 26.26
C GLU A 217 -0.48 -5.77 26.95
N HIS A 218 0.55 -6.13 26.20
CA HIS A 218 1.67 -6.93 26.70
C HIS A 218 2.85 -6.10 27.22
N LYS A 219 2.79 -4.76 27.09
CA LYS A 219 3.86 -3.82 27.48
C LYS A 219 5.22 -4.17 26.90
N LYS A 220 5.23 -4.68 25.66
CA LYS A 220 6.44 -5.07 24.94
C LYS A 220 6.29 -4.90 23.43
N GLN A 221 7.39 -5.04 22.74
CA GLN A 221 7.43 -5.09 21.29
C GLN A 221 6.87 -6.41 20.77
N VAL A 222 6.10 -6.34 19.70
CA VAL A 222 5.61 -7.50 18.94
C VAL A 222 5.89 -7.28 17.46
N PHE A 223 5.91 -8.38 16.70
CA PHE A 223 6.28 -8.34 15.29
C PHE A 223 5.12 -8.80 14.42
N GLY A 224 5.04 -8.21 13.22
CA GLY A 224 4.04 -8.58 12.23
C GLY A 224 4.63 -8.60 10.83
N ILE A 225 4.19 -9.57 10.02
CA ILE A 225 4.57 -9.67 8.61
C ILE A 225 3.42 -9.13 7.77
N PRO A 226 3.60 -8.02 7.03
CA PRO A 226 2.54 -7.48 6.19
C PRO A 226 2.22 -8.39 5.01
N GLY A 227 0.93 -8.70 4.83
CA GLY A 227 0.42 -9.40 3.65
C GLY A 227 -0.03 -8.46 2.54
N ALA A 228 -0.17 -7.18 2.86
CA ALA A 228 -0.57 -6.11 1.96
C ALA A 228 0.38 -4.93 2.08
N GLN A 229 0.30 -4.01 1.11
CA GLN A 229 1.16 -2.84 1.10
C GLN A 229 0.87 -1.88 2.25
N LEU A 230 1.92 -1.23 2.73
CA LEU A 230 1.91 -0.32 3.87
C LEU A 230 1.84 1.13 3.39
N PHE A 231 1.18 1.99 4.17
CA PHE A 231 1.11 3.43 3.88
C PHE A 231 2.47 4.11 3.81
N GLY A 232 3.45 3.63 4.55
CA GLY A 232 4.82 4.16 4.55
C GLY A 232 5.72 3.65 3.44
N CYS A 233 5.25 2.74 2.57
CA CYS A 233 5.98 2.24 1.42
C CYS A 233 5.85 3.22 0.25
N SER A 234 6.98 3.68 -0.32
CA SER A 234 6.97 4.60 -1.47
C SER A 234 6.42 3.98 -2.75
N LEU A 235 6.44 2.65 -2.89
CA LEU A 235 5.82 1.96 -4.02
C LEU A 235 4.31 1.74 -3.85
N ALA A 236 3.76 1.88 -2.63
CA ALA A 236 2.35 1.62 -2.39
C ALA A 236 1.40 2.52 -3.21
N PRO A 237 1.62 3.85 -3.33
CA PRO A 237 0.80 4.69 -4.20
C PRO A 237 0.89 4.26 -5.67
N ILE A 238 2.09 3.93 -6.14
CA ILE A 238 2.35 3.51 -7.51
C ILE A 238 1.58 2.23 -7.84
N ASN A 239 1.71 1.23 -6.98
CA ASN A 239 1.04 -0.06 -7.16
C ASN A 239 -0.49 0.06 -7.04
N PHE A 240 -0.96 0.87 -6.10
CA PHE A 240 -2.39 1.08 -5.90
C PHE A 240 -3.06 1.80 -7.08
N CYS A 241 -2.44 2.82 -7.66
CA CYS A 241 -3.02 3.57 -8.78
C CYS A 241 -3.31 2.69 -10.01
N ARG A 242 -2.64 1.56 -10.16
CA ARG A 242 -2.97 0.58 -11.21
C ARG A 242 -4.38 0.00 -11.08
N ILE A 243 -4.98 -0.02 -9.87
CA ILE A 243 -6.36 -0.49 -9.66
C ILE A 243 -7.36 0.50 -10.25
N PRO A 244 -7.41 1.79 -9.84
CA PRO A 244 -8.31 2.77 -10.45
C PRO A 244 -8.04 2.99 -11.94
N ASP A 245 -6.77 2.94 -12.39
CA ASP A 245 -6.42 3.07 -13.80
C ASP A 245 -6.98 1.90 -14.62
N TRP A 246 -6.88 0.67 -14.11
CA TRP A 246 -7.54 -0.50 -14.69
C TRP A 246 -9.06 -0.32 -14.76
N CYS A 247 -9.70 0.12 -13.65
CA CYS A 247 -11.14 0.37 -13.61
C CYS A 247 -11.56 1.42 -14.66
N ALA A 248 -10.87 2.55 -14.69
CA ALA A 248 -11.17 3.62 -15.63
C ALA A 248 -11.02 3.17 -17.11
N PHE A 249 -9.96 2.42 -17.40
CA PHE A 249 -9.72 1.88 -18.73
C PHE A 249 -10.83 0.91 -19.15
N VAL A 250 -11.17 -0.07 -18.30
CA VAL A 250 -12.24 -1.05 -18.57
C VAL A 250 -13.58 -0.34 -18.78
N CYS A 251 -13.96 0.59 -17.89
CA CYS A 251 -15.21 1.34 -18.03
C CYS A 251 -15.26 2.13 -19.33
N SER A 252 -14.19 2.80 -19.72
CA SER A 252 -14.14 3.56 -20.96
C SER A 252 -14.32 2.67 -22.20
N ARG A 253 -13.72 1.47 -22.20
CA ARG A 253 -13.86 0.50 -23.30
C ARG A 253 -15.25 -0.10 -23.38
N LEU A 254 -15.86 -0.45 -22.24
CA LEU A 254 -17.22 -0.96 -22.21
C LEU A 254 -18.24 0.06 -22.70
N LEU A 255 -18.06 1.34 -22.34
CA LEU A 255 -18.90 2.42 -22.86
C LEU A 255 -18.79 2.55 -24.38
N LEU A 256 -17.58 2.44 -24.93
CA LEU A 256 -17.36 2.47 -26.40
C LEU A 256 -17.94 1.26 -27.13
N LEU A 257 -18.06 0.10 -26.46
CA LEU A 257 -18.67 -1.10 -27.04
C LEU A 257 -20.21 -1.07 -26.95
N ALA A 258 -20.77 -0.23 -26.09
CA ALA A 258 -22.22 -0.09 -25.89
C ALA A 258 -22.84 1.00 -26.79
N LEU A 259 -22.02 1.83 -27.44
CA LEU A 259 -22.46 2.87 -28.40
C LEU A 259 -22.35 2.37 -29.83
#